data_f238b5adb3e1359676d68f691a4c8fcd
#
_entry.id   f238b5adb3e1359676d68f691a4c8fcd
#
_cell.length_a   1.000
_cell.length_b   1.000
_cell.length_c   1.000
_cell.angle_alpha   90.00
_cell.angle_beta   90.00
_cell.angle_gamma   90.00
#
_symmetry.space_group_name_H-M   'P 1'
#
loop_
_entity.id
_entity.type
_entity.pdbx_description
1 polymer ?
#
loop_
_entity_poly.entity_id
_entity_poly.type
_entity_poly.pdbx_seq_one_letter_code
_entity_poly.pdbx_strand_id
1 'polypeptide(L)'
;MDRRQFLATLAAAAASTALPSGWALASHSEDWTWLQGNWRVRHQRLKERLVGDTRWESFTGSSAVWLTLGGLGTIDDNVMALPSGPYRGLGVRAFDPVSSTWSIWWIDGRNPAHIEAPVRGGFEGDAGSFRGTDRIDGRPIDVWFRWHDIHGEEPWWEQAFSDDAGAHWEVNWRNWFRRTAAAPSPLPKLPDAPGDFDFLVGHWNVRHRRLRARLAGSDAWDTFNGTLHNWPVLGGFGNVGDNLMDVPGAPLRGMGIRAWNAAEQHWLSWWLDGREPTRIGAPLRGGFQAGVGRFFGEDQHDGRSIQTRVIWSRITPRSARWEQAASADGGRSWETNWVSDFERQA
;
A
#
# COMPACT_ATOMS: atom_id res chain seq x y z
N MET A 1 48.17 5.09 25.92
CA MET A 1 47.72 6.20 25.05
C MET A 1 46.56 5.72 24.26
N ASP A 2 45.53 6.39 24.39
CA ASP A 2 44.11 6.11 24.41
C ASP A 2 43.48 5.85 23.04
N ARG A 3 42.73 4.75 22.91
CA ARG A 3 41.93 4.39 21.74
C ARG A 3 40.48 4.84 21.94
N ARG A 4 40.27 6.13 22.04
CA ARG A 4 38.92 6.70 22.06
C ARG A 4 38.90 8.00 21.24
N GLN A 5 37.95 8.07 20.32
CA GLN A 5 37.51 9.20 19.49
C GLN A 5 37.84 9.03 18.00
N PHE A 6 36.85 8.48 17.28
CA PHE A 6 36.31 9.03 16.03
C PHE A 6 35.08 8.21 15.63
N LEU A 7 33.98 8.46 16.31
CA LEU A 7 32.63 8.16 15.80
C LEU A 7 32.02 9.52 15.41
N ALA A 8 32.26 9.94 14.18
CA ALA A 8 31.52 11.03 13.59
C ALA A 8 30.21 10.49 13.01
N THR A 9 29.14 10.70 13.74
CA THR A 9 27.76 10.47 13.40
C THR A 9 27.36 11.31 12.21
N LEU A 10 27.17 10.71 11.06
CA LEU A 10 26.31 11.27 10.01
C LEU A 10 24.87 10.84 10.33
N ALA A 11 24.22 11.61 11.18
CA ALA A 11 22.78 11.58 11.33
C ALA A 11 22.19 12.18 10.06
N ALA A 12 21.69 11.33 9.17
CA ALA A 12 20.70 11.75 8.19
C ALA A 12 19.47 12.18 9.00
N ALA A 13 19.26 13.48 9.10
CA ALA A 13 18.06 14.06 9.68
C ALA A 13 16.88 13.66 8.80
N ALA A 14 16.21 12.54 9.12
CA ALA A 14 14.83 12.37 8.79
C ALA A 14 14.11 13.49 9.54
N ALA A 15 13.71 14.54 8.85
CA ALA A 15 12.81 15.52 9.38
C ALA A 15 11.47 14.83 9.65
N SER A 16 11.34 14.25 10.84
CA SER A 16 10.04 13.93 11.40
C SER A 16 9.37 15.29 11.64
N THR A 17 8.51 15.71 10.74
CA THR A 17 7.58 16.81 11.00
C THR A 17 6.70 16.35 12.15
N ALA A 18 7.09 16.69 13.38
CA ALA A 18 6.24 16.53 14.52
C ALA A 18 4.97 17.33 14.25
N LEU A 19 3.83 16.65 14.23
CA LEU A 19 2.53 17.32 14.18
C LEU A 19 2.46 18.30 15.37
N PRO A 20 1.91 19.50 15.19
CA PRO A 20 1.73 20.44 16.30
C PRO A 20 1.01 19.76 17.45
N SER A 21 1.46 19.96 18.68
CA SER A 21 1.00 19.32 19.92
C SER A 21 -0.44 19.69 20.33
N GLY A 22 -1.40 19.46 19.46
CA GLY A 22 -2.84 19.64 19.67
C GLY A 22 -3.68 18.65 18.86
N TRP A 23 -3.04 17.68 18.18
CA TRP A 23 -3.68 16.86 17.14
C TRP A 23 -3.52 15.36 17.36
N ALA A 24 -3.04 14.93 18.53
CA ALA A 24 -2.95 13.52 18.87
C ALA A 24 -4.35 12.97 19.19
N LEU A 25 -5.09 12.59 18.14
CA LEU A 25 -6.25 11.73 18.27
C LEU A 25 -5.76 10.35 18.71
N ALA A 26 -6.32 9.80 19.79
CA ALA A 26 -6.00 8.46 20.25
C ALA A 26 -6.67 7.44 19.31
N SER A 27 -6.01 7.10 18.21
CA SER A 27 -6.50 6.11 17.26
C SER A 27 -6.36 4.68 17.78
N HIS A 28 -7.28 3.82 17.39
CA HIS A 28 -7.31 2.41 17.71
C HIS A 28 -7.20 1.56 16.44
N SER A 29 -6.70 0.34 16.57
CA SER A 29 -6.57 -0.59 15.43
C SER A 29 -7.90 -0.93 14.77
N GLU A 30 -9.03 -0.77 15.45
CA GLU A 30 -10.35 -1.09 14.95
C GLU A 30 -11.08 0.08 14.28
N ASP A 31 -10.47 1.25 14.21
CA ASP A 31 -11.09 2.49 13.72
C ASP A 31 -11.64 2.41 12.28
N TRP A 32 -11.13 1.48 11.46
CA TRP A 32 -11.57 1.29 10.09
C TRP A 32 -12.45 0.07 9.85
N THR A 33 -12.83 -0.68 10.90
CA THR A 33 -13.63 -1.91 10.74
C THR A 33 -15.01 -1.62 10.16
N TRP A 34 -15.57 -0.45 10.45
CA TRP A 34 -16.86 0.00 9.92
C TRP A 34 -16.85 0.15 8.39
N LEU A 35 -15.68 0.42 7.77
CA LEU A 35 -15.59 0.63 6.33
C LEU A 35 -15.51 -0.70 5.53
N GLN A 36 -15.27 -1.84 6.18
CA GLN A 36 -15.22 -3.15 5.50
C GLN A 36 -16.50 -3.42 4.71
N GLY A 37 -16.38 -3.94 3.48
CA GLY A 37 -17.51 -4.31 2.63
C GLY A 37 -17.50 -3.64 1.27
N ASN A 38 -18.62 -3.74 0.53
CA ASN A 38 -18.79 -3.05 -0.73
C ASN A 38 -19.73 -1.84 -0.57
N TRP A 39 -19.42 -0.79 -1.33
CA TRP A 39 -20.08 0.49 -1.23
C TRP A 39 -20.41 1.08 -2.60
N ARG A 40 -21.56 1.70 -2.71
CA ARG A 40 -21.83 2.70 -3.75
C ARG A 40 -21.42 4.06 -3.20
N VAL A 41 -20.70 4.82 -4.02
CA VAL A 41 -20.15 6.12 -3.61
C VAL A 41 -20.68 7.19 -4.55
N ARG A 42 -21.19 8.28 -3.97
CA ARG A 42 -21.54 9.50 -4.68
C ARG A 42 -20.44 10.54 -4.43
N HIS A 43 -19.95 11.13 -5.50
CA HIS A 43 -18.84 12.10 -5.45
C HIS A 43 -19.30 13.47 -5.90
N GLN A 44 -18.71 14.49 -5.27
CA GLN A 44 -18.68 15.87 -5.76
C GLN A 44 -17.24 16.37 -5.71
N ARG A 45 -16.76 16.95 -6.79
CA ARG A 45 -15.38 17.43 -6.91
C ARG A 45 -15.37 18.79 -7.61
N LEU A 46 -14.55 19.75 -7.12
CA LEU A 46 -14.27 20.99 -7.85
C LEU A 46 -13.58 20.68 -9.17
N LYS A 47 -13.99 21.35 -10.23
CA LYS A 47 -13.37 21.18 -11.57
C LYS A 47 -11.92 21.63 -11.56
N GLU A 48 -11.64 22.76 -10.93
CA GLU A 48 -10.28 23.28 -10.75
C GLU A 48 -10.04 23.55 -9.26
N ARG A 49 -8.81 23.46 -8.80
CA ARG A 49 -8.47 23.55 -7.37
C ARG A 49 -7.47 24.67 -7.14
N LEU A 50 -7.60 25.37 -6.01
CA LEU A 50 -6.74 26.47 -5.57
C LEU A 50 -6.65 27.64 -6.57
N VAL A 51 -7.74 27.86 -7.34
CA VAL A 51 -7.88 28.95 -8.31
C VAL A 51 -9.18 29.74 -8.10
N GLY A 52 -9.88 29.51 -6.96
CA GLY A 52 -11.16 30.16 -6.65
C GLY A 52 -12.34 29.64 -7.48
N ASP A 53 -12.23 28.44 -8.08
CA ASP A 53 -13.33 27.82 -8.82
C ASP A 53 -14.45 27.39 -7.86
N THR A 54 -15.69 27.62 -8.25
CA THR A 54 -16.89 27.21 -7.50
C THR A 54 -17.73 26.16 -8.22
N ARG A 55 -17.27 25.70 -9.40
CA ARG A 55 -18.01 24.73 -10.23
C ARG A 55 -17.71 23.30 -9.77
N TRP A 56 -18.73 22.67 -9.20
CA TRP A 56 -18.69 21.28 -8.80
C TRP A 56 -19.16 20.34 -9.92
N GLU A 57 -18.47 19.25 -10.13
CA GLU A 57 -18.94 18.12 -10.91
C GLU A 57 -19.37 16.97 -10.00
N SER A 58 -20.44 16.27 -10.39
CA SER A 58 -20.96 15.11 -9.65
C SER A 58 -20.84 13.86 -10.48
N PHE A 59 -20.43 12.77 -9.84
CA PHE A 59 -20.32 11.44 -10.46
C PHE A 59 -20.51 10.35 -9.41
N THR A 60 -20.64 9.11 -9.85
CA THR A 60 -20.79 7.96 -8.96
C THR A 60 -19.56 7.07 -9.02
N GLY A 61 -19.42 6.21 -8.02
CA GLY A 61 -18.37 5.22 -7.94
C GLY A 61 -18.80 3.99 -7.15
N SER A 62 -17.90 3.05 -7.08
CA SER A 62 -17.99 1.88 -6.21
C SER A 62 -16.68 1.72 -5.47
N SER A 63 -16.76 1.26 -4.22
CA SER A 63 -15.60 0.91 -3.41
C SER A 63 -15.77 -0.49 -2.82
N ALA A 64 -14.68 -1.24 -2.74
CA ALA A 64 -14.62 -2.53 -2.06
C ALA A 64 -13.46 -2.49 -1.07
N VAL A 65 -13.73 -2.77 0.21
CA VAL A 65 -12.79 -2.53 1.32
C VAL A 65 -12.54 -3.80 2.12
N TRP A 66 -11.29 -4.19 2.23
CA TRP A 66 -10.83 -5.33 3.02
C TRP A 66 -10.01 -4.87 4.22
N LEU A 67 -10.16 -5.57 5.34
CA LEU A 67 -9.19 -5.51 6.43
C LEU A 67 -7.96 -6.33 6.05
N THR A 68 -6.79 -5.83 6.41
CA THR A 68 -5.48 -6.45 6.15
C THR A 68 -4.59 -6.37 7.38
N LEU A 69 -3.41 -6.98 7.34
CA LEU A 69 -2.44 -6.94 8.43
C LEU A 69 -3.02 -7.40 9.78
N GLY A 70 -4.07 -8.26 9.75
CA GLY A 70 -4.75 -8.72 10.96
C GLY A 70 -5.60 -7.67 11.66
N GLY A 71 -6.14 -6.71 10.91
CA GLY A 71 -6.92 -5.58 11.40
C GLY A 71 -6.11 -4.30 11.58
N LEU A 72 -4.76 -4.39 11.51
CA LEU A 72 -3.88 -3.21 11.57
C LEU A 72 -3.74 -2.49 10.23
N GLY A 73 -4.50 -2.85 9.23
CA GLY A 73 -4.52 -2.21 7.93
C GLY A 73 -5.84 -2.39 7.20
N THR A 74 -6.07 -1.55 6.20
CA THR A 74 -7.15 -1.74 5.23
C THR A 74 -6.67 -1.42 3.84
N ILE A 75 -7.34 -1.97 2.85
CA ILE A 75 -7.19 -1.57 1.47
C ILE A 75 -8.57 -1.40 0.84
N ASP A 76 -8.76 -0.33 0.09
CA ASP A 76 -9.97 -0.08 -0.69
C ASP A 76 -9.66 0.04 -2.17
N ASP A 77 -10.33 -0.77 -2.97
CA ASP A 77 -10.36 -0.66 -4.43
C ASP A 77 -11.51 0.25 -4.84
N ASN A 78 -11.21 1.31 -5.59
CA ASN A 78 -12.17 2.33 -5.96
C ASN A 78 -12.29 2.45 -7.47
N VAL A 79 -13.52 2.49 -7.96
CA VAL A 79 -13.87 2.83 -9.35
C VAL A 79 -14.77 4.05 -9.34
N MET A 80 -14.36 5.08 -10.05
CA MET A 80 -15.06 6.36 -10.16
C MET A 80 -15.42 6.62 -11.61
N ALA A 81 -16.70 6.90 -11.89
CA ALA A 81 -17.20 7.23 -13.21
C ALA A 81 -17.06 8.74 -13.47
N LEU A 82 -15.82 9.21 -13.63
CA LEU A 82 -15.58 10.62 -13.97
C LEU A 82 -16.18 10.98 -15.34
N PRO A 83 -16.60 12.22 -15.57
CA PRO A 83 -17.02 12.70 -16.89
C PRO A 83 -15.97 12.50 -18.00
N SER A 84 -14.68 12.50 -17.62
CA SER A 84 -13.54 12.26 -18.51
C SER A 84 -13.24 10.78 -18.79
N GLY A 85 -14.01 9.85 -18.19
CA GLY A 85 -13.81 8.42 -18.29
C GLY A 85 -13.60 7.75 -16.91
N PRO A 86 -13.65 6.41 -16.84
CA PRO A 86 -13.51 5.69 -15.58
C PRO A 86 -12.11 5.90 -14.98
N TYR A 87 -12.08 6.12 -13.68
CA TYR A 87 -10.86 6.28 -12.89
C TYR A 87 -10.82 5.23 -11.78
N ARG A 88 -9.66 4.65 -11.55
CA ARG A 88 -9.43 3.64 -10.52
C ARG A 88 -8.28 4.02 -9.63
N GLY A 89 -8.39 3.68 -8.36
CA GLY A 89 -7.32 3.91 -7.39
C GLY A 89 -7.49 3.06 -6.15
N LEU A 90 -6.38 2.87 -5.46
CA LEU A 90 -6.35 2.16 -4.18
C LEU A 90 -6.06 3.12 -3.04
N GLY A 91 -6.87 3.06 -2.00
CA GLY A 91 -6.51 3.56 -0.68
C GLY A 91 -5.84 2.46 0.12
N VAL A 92 -4.64 2.71 0.60
CA VAL A 92 -3.89 1.79 1.46
C VAL A 92 -3.75 2.42 2.83
N ARG A 93 -4.13 1.71 3.89
CA ARG A 93 -4.03 2.23 5.26
C ARG A 93 -3.29 1.25 6.14
N ALA A 94 -2.45 1.78 7.03
CA ALA A 94 -1.79 0.98 8.06
C ALA A 94 -1.72 1.76 9.38
N PHE A 95 -1.94 1.04 10.47
CA PHE A 95 -1.88 1.55 11.84
C PHE A 95 -0.49 1.35 12.42
N ASP A 96 0.06 2.39 12.98
CA ASP A 96 1.28 2.32 13.77
C ASP A 96 0.92 2.30 15.26
N PRO A 97 1.07 1.16 15.94
CA PRO A 97 0.76 1.05 17.37
C PRO A 97 1.72 1.85 18.27
N VAL A 98 2.90 2.23 17.76
CA VAL A 98 3.87 3.01 18.54
C VAL A 98 3.44 4.47 18.66
N SER A 99 3.02 5.06 17.55
CA SER A 99 2.52 6.45 17.52
C SER A 99 1.01 6.55 17.69
N SER A 100 0.29 5.43 17.74
CA SER A 100 -1.18 5.37 17.72
C SER A 100 -1.79 6.19 16.58
N THR A 101 -1.23 6.04 15.38
CA THR A 101 -1.59 6.87 14.22
C THR A 101 -1.79 6.00 12.98
N TRP A 102 -2.77 6.33 12.17
CA TRP A 102 -2.97 5.75 10.85
C TRP A 102 -2.20 6.53 9.79
N SER A 103 -1.59 5.82 8.86
CA SER A 103 -1.05 6.35 7.60
C SER A 103 -1.95 5.93 6.46
N ILE A 104 -2.27 6.85 5.53
CA ILE A 104 -3.11 6.60 4.36
C ILE A 104 -2.34 7.01 3.11
N TRP A 105 -2.15 6.06 2.19
CA TRP A 105 -1.58 6.28 0.86
C TRP A 105 -2.65 6.14 -0.21
N TRP A 106 -2.48 6.85 -1.30
CA TRP A 106 -3.27 6.69 -2.51
C TRP A 106 -2.38 6.20 -3.66
N ILE A 107 -2.83 5.16 -4.37
CA ILE A 107 -2.20 4.66 -5.58
C ILE A 107 -3.13 4.94 -6.74
N ASP A 108 -2.76 5.89 -7.60
CA ASP A 108 -3.51 6.23 -8.82
C ASP A 108 -3.29 5.14 -9.88
N GLY A 109 -4.37 4.46 -10.29
CA GLY A 109 -4.30 3.40 -11.30
C GLY A 109 -3.86 3.87 -12.69
N ARG A 110 -3.85 5.20 -12.95
CA ARG A 110 -3.34 5.78 -14.20
C ARG A 110 -1.83 6.02 -14.16
N ASN A 111 -1.28 6.22 -12.96
CA ASN A 111 0.14 6.43 -12.71
C ASN A 111 0.58 5.72 -11.42
N PRO A 112 0.53 4.38 -11.40
CA PRO A 112 0.81 3.62 -10.17
C PRO A 112 2.26 3.73 -9.70
N ALA A 113 3.19 4.17 -10.56
CA ALA A 113 4.59 4.33 -10.20
C ALA A 113 4.84 5.45 -9.19
N HIS A 114 3.89 6.37 -9.04
CA HIS A 114 4.00 7.52 -8.16
C HIS A 114 3.06 7.34 -6.97
N ILE A 115 3.65 7.12 -5.79
CA ILE A 115 2.93 7.06 -4.52
C ILE A 115 3.40 8.25 -3.69
N GLU A 116 2.47 9.15 -3.38
CA GLU A 116 2.74 10.31 -2.54
C GLU A 116 3.01 9.93 -1.08
N ALA A 117 3.56 10.87 -0.32
CA ALA A 117 3.69 10.72 1.12
C ALA A 117 2.28 10.52 1.75
N PRO A 118 2.17 9.70 2.81
CA PRO A 118 0.87 9.43 3.41
C PRO A 118 0.32 10.66 4.13
N VAL A 119 -1.01 10.83 4.09
CA VAL A 119 -1.67 11.63 5.12
C VAL A 119 -1.76 10.81 6.40
N ARG A 120 -1.61 11.47 7.56
CA ARG A 120 -1.58 10.81 8.87
C ARG A 120 -2.59 11.44 9.82
N GLY A 121 -3.13 10.61 10.69
CA GLY A 121 -4.11 11.05 11.68
C GLY A 121 -4.86 9.90 12.32
N GLY A 122 -6.09 10.16 12.74
CA GLY A 122 -6.92 9.19 13.43
C GLY A 122 -8.36 9.65 13.59
N PHE A 123 -9.07 8.98 14.49
CA PHE A 123 -10.48 9.21 14.75
C PHE A 123 -10.71 9.72 16.18
N GLU A 124 -11.79 10.47 16.34
CA GLU A 124 -12.36 10.86 17.61
C GLU A 124 -13.90 10.81 17.48
N GLY A 125 -14.53 9.88 18.20
CA GLY A 125 -15.96 9.64 18.08
C GLY A 125 -16.35 9.28 16.63
N ASP A 126 -17.28 10.02 16.07
CA ASP A 126 -17.81 9.82 14.71
C ASP A 126 -17.01 10.53 13.60
N ALA A 127 -15.86 11.10 13.93
CA ALA A 127 -15.07 11.89 12.99
C ALA A 127 -13.64 11.40 12.86
N GLY A 128 -13.09 11.45 11.63
CA GLY A 128 -11.69 11.18 11.33
C GLY A 128 -10.99 12.41 10.76
N SER A 129 -9.73 12.63 11.12
CA SER A 129 -8.91 13.74 10.63
C SER A 129 -7.51 13.28 10.29
N PHE A 130 -7.09 13.51 9.04
CA PHE A 130 -5.80 13.07 8.52
C PHE A 130 -5.16 14.20 7.73
N ARG A 131 -3.90 14.50 7.99
CA ARG A 131 -3.15 15.57 7.35
C ARG A 131 -1.88 15.08 6.70
N GLY A 132 -1.47 15.78 5.67
CA GLY A 132 -0.22 15.51 4.94
C GLY A 132 0.10 16.64 3.99
N THR A 133 1.06 16.38 3.12
CA THR A 133 1.49 17.32 2.08
C THR A 133 1.46 16.63 0.72
N ASP A 134 1.26 17.41 -0.34
CA ASP A 134 1.27 16.94 -1.72
C ASP A 134 1.78 18.06 -2.64
N ARG A 135 1.71 17.85 -3.94
CA ARG A 135 2.05 18.88 -4.94
C ARG A 135 0.96 18.99 -6.00
N ILE A 136 0.59 20.20 -6.35
CA ILE A 136 -0.22 20.50 -7.53
C ILE A 136 0.60 21.36 -8.48
N ASP A 137 0.80 20.89 -9.70
CA ASP A 137 1.64 21.57 -10.73
C ASP A 137 3.03 21.96 -10.20
N GLY A 138 3.63 21.06 -9.41
CA GLY A 138 4.94 21.26 -8.77
C GLY A 138 4.92 22.17 -7.52
N ARG A 139 3.82 22.85 -7.20
CA ARG A 139 3.69 23.69 -6.00
C ARG A 139 3.33 22.83 -4.79
N PRO A 140 4.02 23.00 -3.65
CA PRO A 140 3.66 22.28 -2.42
C PRO A 140 2.31 22.75 -1.89
N ILE A 141 1.53 21.82 -1.39
CA ILE A 141 0.24 22.07 -0.74
C ILE A 141 0.12 21.24 0.53
N ASP A 142 -0.68 21.72 1.47
CA ASP A 142 -1.16 20.92 2.58
C ASP A 142 -2.47 20.23 2.20
N VAL A 143 -2.63 18.99 2.68
CA VAL A 143 -3.79 18.14 2.40
C VAL A 143 -4.48 17.80 3.70
N TRP A 144 -5.79 17.86 3.71
CA TRP A 144 -6.61 17.48 4.84
C TRP A 144 -7.75 16.55 4.39
N PHE A 145 -7.75 15.30 4.90
CA PHE A 145 -8.87 14.36 4.75
C PHE A 145 -9.69 14.36 6.03
N ARG A 146 -11.00 14.44 5.90
CA ARG A 146 -11.94 14.37 7.02
C ARG A 146 -13.02 13.34 6.75
N TRP A 147 -13.30 12.53 7.76
CA TRP A 147 -14.41 11.59 7.77
C TRP A 147 -15.45 12.09 8.76
N HIS A 148 -16.71 11.88 8.45
CA HIS A 148 -17.83 12.34 9.22
C HIS A 148 -18.90 11.25 9.27
N ASP A 149 -19.66 11.19 10.38
CA ASP A 149 -20.81 10.31 10.58
C ASP A 149 -20.45 8.83 10.25
N ILE A 150 -19.28 8.38 10.74
CA ILE A 150 -18.76 7.04 10.37
C ILE A 150 -19.60 5.87 10.87
N HIS A 151 -20.46 6.11 11.87
CA HIS A 151 -21.41 5.13 12.39
C HIS A 151 -22.84 5.36 11.89
N GLY A 152 -23.06 6.38 11.04
CA GLY A 152 -24.34 6.67 10.42
C GLY A 152 -24.68 5.77 9.22
N GLU A 153 -25.85 6.01 8.64
CA GLU A 153 -26.30 5.26 7.47
C GLU A 153 -25.58 5.64 6.17
N GLU A 154 -25.10 6.88 6.06
CA GLU A 154 -24.37 7.41 4.90
C GLU A 154 -23.11 8.16 5.38
N PRO A 155 -22.08 7.44 5.88
CA PRO A 155 -20.82 8.08 6.24
C PRO A 155 -20.24 8.83 5.04
N TRP A 156 -19.55 9.95 5.32
CA TRP A 156 -19.03 10.77 4.25
C TRP A 156 -17.61 11.28 4.54
N TRP A 157 -16.91 11.57 3.46
CA TRP A 157 -15.53 12.02 3.46
C TRP A 157 -15.38 13.29 2.64
N GLU A 158 -14.47 14.17 3.07
CA GLU A 158 -14.06 15.32 2.27
C GLU A 158 -12.54 15.51 2.28
N GLN A 159 -12.07 16.11 1.20
CA GLN A 159 -10.71 16.56 1.00
C GLN A 159 -10.68 18.08 0.92
N ALA A 160 -9.71 18.68 1.62
CA ALA A 160 -9.39 20.09 1.50
C ALA A 160 -7.90 20.28 1.22
N PHE A 161 -7.58 21.31 0.45
CA PHE A 161 -6.22 21.75 0.16
C PHE A 161 -5.96 23.15 0.70
N SER A 162 -4.69 23.42 1.05
CA SER A 162 -4.18 24.73 1.39
C SER A 162 -2.85 24.97 0.69
N ASP A 163 -2.65 26.15 0.12
CA ASP A 163 -1.40 26.61 -0.47
C ASP A 163 -0.74 27.75 0.31
N ASP A 164 -1.26 28.02 1.51
CA ASP A 164 -0.81 29.09 2.42
C ASP A 164 -0.49 28.58 3.85
N ALA A 165 0.08 27.37 3.94
CA ALA A 165 0.48 26.74 5.19
C ALA A 165 -0.68 26.52 6.19
N GLY A 166 -1.89 26.25 5.68
CA GLY A 166 -3.07 25.94 6.48
C GLY A 166 -3.83 27.14 7.02
N ALA A 167 -3.52 28.39 6.57
CA ALA A 167 -4.26 29.57 6.96
C ALA A 167 -5.67 29.56 6.36
N HIS A 168 -5.82 29.11 5.13
CA HIS A 168 -7.10 28.89 4.45
C HIS A 168 -7.17 27.50 3.84
N TRP A 169 -8.39 26.92 3.81
CA TRP A 169 -8.63 25.58 3.29
C TRP A 169 -9.76 25.60 2.26
N GLU A 170 -9.44 25.13 1.04
CA GLU A 170 -10.42 24.91 -0.01
C GLU A 170 -10.89 23.46 0.04
N VAL A 171 -12.15 23.22 0.42
CA VAL A 171 -12.77 21.90 0.26
C VAL A 171 -13.01 21.66 -1.22
N ASN A 172 -12.43 20.60 -1.77
CA ASN A 172 -12.41 20.37 -3.22
C ASN A 172 -12.91 19.00 -3.65
N TRP A 173 -13.19 18.08 -2.72
CA TRP A 173 -13.79 16.77 -3.01
C TRP A 173 -14.61 16.30 -1.84
N ARG A 174 -15.79 15.69 -2.09
CA ARG A 174 -16.68 15.08 -1.11
C ARG A 174 -17.17 13.74 -1.63
N ASN A 175 -17.27 12.74 -0.75
CA ASN A 175 -17.76 11.39 -1.04
C ASN A 175 -18.78 10.98 0.01
N TRP A 176 -19.92 10.41 -0.41
CA TRP A 176 -20.93 9.81 0.47
C TRP A 176 -21.04 8.33 0.14
N PHE A 177 -21.02 7.52 1.18
CA PHE A 177 -20.91 6.07 1.07
C PHE A 177 -22.22 5.39 1.49
N ARG A 178 -22.78 4.56 0.61
CA ARG A 178 -23.91 3.70 0.91
C ARG A 178 -23.51 2.25 0.79
N ARG A 179 -23.59 1.48 1.88
CA ARG A 179 -23.20 0.08 1.93
C ARG A 179 -24.08 -0.76 1.01
N THR A 180 -23.46 -1.62 0.19
CA THR A 180 -24.16 -2.56 -0.69
C THR A 180 -23.95 -4.02 -0.27
N ALA A 181 -22.83 -4.33 0.41
CA ALA A 181 -22.59 -5.64 1.03
C ALA A 181 -21.65 -5.48 2.24
N ALA A 182 -21.90 -6.29 3.28
CA ALA A 182 -21.04 -6.29 4.48
C ALA A 182 -19.71 -7.03 4.25
N ALA A 183 -19.69 -8.11 3.48
CA ALA A 183 -18.48 -8.80 3.08
C ALA A 183 -17.94 -8.20 1.78
N PRO A 184 -16.64 -7.88 1.70
CA PRO A 184 -16.06 -7.33 0.48
C PRO A 184 -15.93 -8.39 -0.61
N SER A 185 -16.15 -7.96 -1.84
CA SER A 185 -15.88 -8.73 -3.04
C SER A 185 -15.21 -7.85 -4.09
N PRO A 186 -14.31 -8.41 -4.93
CA PRO A 186 -13.62 -7.64 -5.95
C PRO A 186 -14.58 -6.90 -6.89
N LEU A 187 -14.22 -5.68 -7.28
CA LEU A 187 -14.93 -4.94 -8.31
C LEU A 187 -14.70 -5.60 -9.68
N PRO A 188 -15.61 -5.39 -10.66
CA PRO A 188 -15.52 -6.04 -11.97
C PRO A 188 -14.17 -5.86 -12.65
N LYS A 189 -13.63 -6.95 -13.21
CA LYS A 189 -12.40 -6.96 -14.01
C LYS A 189 -12.65 -6.27 -15.34
N LEU A 190 -11.66 -5.50 -15.83
CA LEU A 190 -11.68 -4.90 -17.16
C LEU A 190 -11.23 -5.93 -18.20
N PRO A 191 -11.75 -5.84 -19.45
CA PRO A 191 -11.38 -6.77 -20.52
C PRO A 191 -9.88 -6.79 -20.83
N ASP A 192 -9.23 -5.62 -20.79
CA ASP A 192 -7.82 -5.44 -21.20
C ASP A 192 -6.83 -5.61 -20.03
N ALA A 193 -7.31 -6.04 -18.85
CA ALA A 193 -6.45 -6.24 -17.70
C ALA A 193 -5.48 -7.41 -17.93
N PRO A 194 -4.18 -7.24 -17.66
CA PRO A 194 -3.21 -8.31 -17.79
C PRO A 194 -3.53 -9.44 -16.81
N GLY A 195 -3.49 -10.70 -17.30
CA GLY A 195 -3.81 -11.89 -16.53
C GLY A 195 -2.60 -12.53 -15.81
N ASP A 196 -1.44 -11.88 -15.86
CA ASP A 196 -0.17 -12.46 -15.39
C ASP A 196 -0.20 -12.95 -13.94
N PHE A 197 -0.94 -12.28 -13.07
CA PHE A 197 -1.09 -12.64 -11.66
C PHE A 197 -2.40 -13.35 -11.32
N ASP A 198 -3.25 -13.70 -12.28
CA ASP A 198 -4.52 -14.38 -12.03
C ASP A 198 -4.31 -15.72 -11.30
N PHE A 199 -3.17 -16.38 -11.51
CA PHE A 199 -2.81 -17.61 -10.81
C PHE A 199 -2.75 -17.43 -9.29
N LEU A 200 -2.43 -16.23 -8.81
CA LEU A 200 -2.23 -15.96 -7.38
C LEU A 200 -3.53 -15.69 -6.62
N VAL A 201 -4.63 -15.34 -7.32
CA VAL A 201 -5.93 -15.03 -6.69
C VAL A 201 -6.44 -16.23 -5.91
N GLY A 202 -6.85 -16.00 -4.65
CA GLY A 202 -7.42 -17.01 -3.74
C GLY A 202 -6.61 -17.20 -2.46
N HIS A 203 -6.81 -18.33 -1.80
CA HIS A 203 -6.20 -18.68 -0.51
C HIS A 203 -5.10 -19.71 -0.68
N TRP A 204 -3.99 -19.51 0.02
CA TRP A 204 -2.80 -20.33 -0.11
C TRP A 204 -2.20 -20.69 1.26
N ASN A 205 -1.76 -21.93 1.39
CA ASN A 205 -0.77 -22.34 2.37
C ASN A 205 0.62 -22.08 1.79
N VAL A 206 1.52 -21.54 2.58
CA VAL A 206 2.84 -21.16 2.12
C VAL A 206 3.90 -21.77 3.03
N ARG A 207 4.88 -22.42 2.44
CA ARG A 207 6.06 -22.91 3.16
C ARG A 207 7.26 -22.04 2.80
N HIS A 208 7.81 -21.39 3.80
CA HIS A 208 8.94 -20.48 3.66
C HIS A 208 10.25 -21.14 4.08
N ARG A 209 11.33 -20.76 3.38
CA ARG A 209 12.71 -20.92 3.84
C ARG A 209 13.40 -19.58 3.68
N ARG A 210 14.00 -19.06 4.75
CA ARG A 210 14.69 -17.78 4.78
C ARG A 210 16.09 -17.95 5.36
N LEU A 211 17.08 -17.41 4.67
CA LEU A 211 18.47 -17.39 5.13
C LEU A 211 18.57 -16.52 6.39
N ARG A 212 19.25 -17.01 7.44
CA ARG A 212 19.37 -16.30 8.72
C ARG A 212 20.17 -15.01 8.61
N ALA A 213 21.21 -15.02 7.77
CA ALA A 213 22.01 -13.84 7.49
C ALA A 213 22.24 -13.72 5.98
N ARG A 214 21.85 -12.59 5.40
CA ARG A 214 22.01 -12.29 3.97
C ARG A 214 23.40 -11.74 3.71
N LEU A 215 24.00 -12.08 2.56
CA LEU A 215 25.27 -11.55 2.07
C LEU A 215 26.44 -11.69 3.07
N ALA A 216 26.35 -12.69 3.94
CA ALA A 216 27.31 -13.00 4.99
C ALA A 216 27.97 -14.39 4.82
N GLY A 217 27.76 -15.03 3.65
CA GLY A 217 28.26 -16.40 3.40
C GLY A 217 27.58 -17.46 4.28
N SER A 218 26.39 -17.17 4.82
CA SER A 218 25.62 -18.11 5.64
C SER A 218 24.94 -19.17 4.78
N ASP A 219 24.91 -20.41 5.28
CA ASP A 219 24.13 -21.54 4.77
C ASP A 219 23.00 -21.95 5.71
N ALA A 220 22.80 -21.22 6.82
CA ALA A 220 21.80 -21.52 7.83
C ALA A 220 20.44 -20.93 7.43
N TRP A 221 19.44 -21.80 7.33
CA TRP A 221 18.08 -21.45 6.93
C TRP A 221 17.08 -21.69 8.06
N ASP A 222 16.17 -20.74 8.23
CA ASP A 222 14.93 -20.95 8.99
C ASP A 222 13.84 -21.45 8.04
N THR A 223 13.02 -22.39 8.55
CA THR A 223 11.84 -22.89 7.83
C THR A 223 10.61 -22.61 8.69
N PHE A 224 9.59 -22.03 8.10
CA PHE A 224 8.33 -21.70 8.76
C PHE A 224 7.18 -21.73 7.76
N ASN A 225 5.94 -21.79 8.29
CA ASN A 225 4.75 -21.76 7.48
C ASN A 225 4.15 -20.35 7.40
N GLY A 226 3.15 -20.20 6.54
CA GLY A 226 2.37 -18.99 6.44
C GLY A 226 1.12 -19.22 5.62
N THR A 227 0.33 -18.18 5.50
CA THR A 227 -0.84 -18.14 4.63
C THR A 227 -0.85 -16.87 3.80
N LEU A 228 -1.47 -16.93 2.63
CA LEU A 228 -1.74 -15.79 1.78
C LEU A 228 -3.20 -15.81 1.37
N HIS A 229 -3.87 -14.67 1.52
CA HIS A 229 -5.10 -14.36 0.80
C HIS A 229 -4.80 -13.30 -0.25
N ASN A 230 -5.11 -13.59 -1.52
CA ASN A 230 -4.86 -12.66 -2.63
C ASN A 230 -6.13 -12.42 -3.43
N TRP A 231 -6.37 -11.16 -3.81
CA TRP A 231 -7.52 -10.75 -4.62
C TRP A 231 -7.13 -9.67 -5.64
N PRO A 232 -7.86 -9.60 -6.80
CA PRO A 232 -7.64 -8.58 -7.80
C PRO A 232 -8.17 -7.22 -7.34
N VAL A 233 -7.49 -6.16 -7.76
CA VAL A 233 -7.86 -4.76 -7.57
C VAL A 233 -7.58 -3.97 -8.84
N LEU A 234 -7.94 -2.69 -8.88
CA LEU A 234 -7.77 -1.82 -10.06
C LEU A 234 -8.39 -2.42 -11.33
N GLY A 235 -9.48 -3.22 -11.16
CA GLY A 235 -10.12 -3.92 -12.27
C GLY A 235 -9.26 -4.98 -12.93
N GLY A 236 -8.38 -5.63 -12.19
CA GLY A 236 -7.44 -6.62 -12.66
C GLY A 236 -6.09 -6.05 -13.11
N PHE A 237 -5.93 -4.71 -13.12
CA PHE A 237 -4.63 -4.08 -13.33
C PHE A 237 -3.76 -4.08 -12.06
N GLY A 238 -4.21 -4.73 -11.01
CA GLY A 238 -3.49 -4.91 -9.76
C GLY A 238 -3.99 -6.10 -8.97
N ASN A 239 -3.24 -6.48 -7.96
CA ASN A 239 -3.68 -7.41 -6.94
C ASN A 239 -3.06 -7.07 -5.59
N VAL A 240 -3.71 -7.54 -4.54
CA VAL A 240 -3.24 -7.40 -3.16
C VAL A 240 -3.14 -8.79 -2.55
N GLY A 241 -2.09 -9.01 -1.78
CA GLY A 241 -1.90 -10.22 -1.00
C GLY A 241 -1.66 -9.90 0.46
N ASP A 242 -2.59 -10.30 1.33
CA ASP A 242 -2.42 -10.23 2.78
C ASP A 242 -1.74 -11.51 3.27
N ASN A 243 -0.56 -11.37 3.87
CA ASN A 243 0.30 -12.47 4.27
C ASN A 243 0.38 -12.57 5.79
N LEU A 244 0.28 -13.78 6.29
CA LEU A 244 0.69 -14.16 7.64
C LEU A 244 1.85 -15.16 7.54
N MET A 245 2.93 -14.89 8.23
CA MET A 245 4.14 -15.71 8.24
C MET A 245 4.53 -16.06 9.68
N ASP A 246 4.66 -17.33 10.00
CA ASP A 246 5.01 -17.84 11.33
C ASP A 246 6.54 -17.80 11.53
N VAL A 247 7.11 -16.60 11.37
CA VAL A 247 8.56 -16.39 11.50
C VAL A 247 9.00 -16.74 12.92
N PRO A 248 10.13 -17.48 13.11
CA PRO A 248 10.67 -17.75 14.42
C PRO A 248 10.85 -16.49 15.27
N GLY A 249 10.29 -16.50 16.47
CA GLY A 249 10.31 -15.38 17.42
C GLY A 249 9.02 -14.59 17.50
N ALA A 250 8.41 -14.24 16.38
CA ALA A 250 7.09 -13.59 16.34
C ALA A 250 6.46 -13.72 14.94
N PRO A 251 5.15 -13.95 14.84
CA PRO A 251 4.45 -13.90 13.57
C PRO A 251 4.64 -12.54 12.88
N LEU A 252 4.82 -12.57 11.57
CA LEU A 252 4.93 -11.40 10.72
C LEU A 252 3.73 -11.31 9.80
N ARG A 253 3.12 -10.13 9.74
CA ARG A 253 2.13 -9.78 8.74
C ARG A 253 2.71 -8.78 7.75
N GLY A 254 2.30 -8.91 6.50
CA GLY A 254 2.71 -7.97 5.48
C GLY A 254 1.80 -8.04 4.27
N MET A 255 1.72 -6.93 3.55
CA MET A 255 0.85 -6.79 2.40
C MET A 255 1.69 -6.59 1.13
N GLY A 256 1.56 -7.53 0.19
CA GLY A 256 2.07 -7.36 -1.16
C GLY A 256 1.05 -6.61 -2.01
N ILE A 257 1.46 -5.49 -2.59
CA ILE A 257 0.62 -4.69 -3.48
C ILE A 257 1.26 -4.73 -4.86
N ARG A 258 0.48 -4.99 -5.90
CA ARG A 258 0.96 -5.00 -7.28
C ARG A 258 0.05 -4.18 -8.17
N ALA A 259 0.64 -3.42 -9.08
CA ALA A 259 -0.08 -2.67 -10.09
C ALA A 259 0.66 -2.70 -11.43
N TRP A 260 -0.11 -2.79 -12.51
CA TRP A 260 0.39 -2.72 -13.87
C TRP A 260 0.57 -1.26 -14.30
N ASN A 261 1.79 -0.90 -14.68
CA ASN A 261 2.08 0.39 -15.30
C ASN A 261 1.87 0.28 -16.80
N ALA A 262 0.75 0.74 -17.27
CA ALA A 262 0.39 0.65 -18.70
C ALA A 262 1.27 1.53 -19.59
N ALA A 263 1.80 2.63 -19.08
CA ALA A 263 2.68 3.52 -19.83
C ALA A 263 4.05 2.88 -20.12
N GLU A 264 4.58 2.12 -19.17
CA GLU A 264 5.90 1.49 -19.25
C GLU A 264 5.83 -0.02 -19.50
N GLN A 265 4.61 -0.58 -19.60
CA GLN A 265 4.35 -1.99 -19.92
C GLN A 265 5.08 -2.97 -18.97
N HIS A 266 5.06 -2.69 -17.66
CA HIS A 266 5.58 -3.58 -16.64
C HIS A 266 4.76 -3.54 -15.35
N TRP A 267 4.94 -4.56 -14.52
CA TRP A 267 4.39 -4.63 -13.18
C TRP A 267 5.28 -3.90 -12.17
N LEU A 268 4.63 -3.23 -11.24
CA LEU A 268 5.22 -2.69 -10.02
C LEU A 268 4.77 -3.57 -8.86
N SER A 269 5.67 -3.89 -7.93
CA SER A 269 5.38 -4.72 -6.76
C SER A 269 5.97 -4.08 -5.51
N TRP A 270 5.12 -3.68 -4.59
CA TRP A 270 5.48 -3.11 -3.30
C TRP A 270 5.26 -4.11 -2.18
N TRP A 271 5.94 -3.87 -1.08
CA TRP A 271 5.72 -4.54 0.19
C TRP A 271 5.46 -3.51 1.28
N LEU A 272 4.37 -3.68 2.03
CA LEU A 272 4.09 -2.99 3.27
C LEU A 272 4.30 -3.99 4.42
N ASP A 273 5.34 -3.77 5.20
CA ASP A 273 5.68 -4.59 6.36
C ASP A 273 4.85 -4.14 7.57
N GLY A 274 4.13 -5.05 8.21
CA GLY A 274 3.33 -4.72 9.39
C GLY A 274 4.15 -4.28 10.61
N ARG A 275 5.48 -4.49 10.58
CA ARG A 275 6.41 -3.98 11.62
C ARG A 275 6.89 -2.55 11.33
N GLU A 276 6.75 -2.09 10.08
CA GLU A 276 7.09 -0.74 9.61
C GLU A 276 5.88 -0.09 8.92
N PRO A 277 4.74 0.06 9.59
CA PRO A 277 3.47 0.44 8.97
C PRO A 277 3.41 1.90 8.51
N THR A 278 4.45 2.65 8.73
CA THR A 278 4.54 4.07 8.36
C THR A 278 5.17 4.31 6.99
N ARG A 279 5.58 3.23 6.28
CA ARG A 279 6.32 3.34 5.03
C ARG A 279 5.95 2.24 4.02
N ILE A 280 5.71 2.64 2.78
CA ILE A 280 5.76 1.75 1.61
C ILE A 280 7.11 2.01 0.92
N GLY A 281 7.92 0.95 0.75
CA GLY A 281 9.23 1.05 0.10
C GLY A 281 9.13 1.27 -1.41
N ALA A 282 10.28 1.42 -2.08
CA ALA A 282 10.34 1.46 -3.54
C ALA A 282 9.85 0.13 -4.15
N PRO A 283 9.17 0.16 -5.30
CA PRO A 283 8.68 -1.06 -5.93
C PRO A 283 9.80 -1.86 -6.61
N LEU A 284 9.66 -3.17 -6.62
CA LEU A 284 10.30 -4.01 -7.63
C LEU A 284 9.57 -3.82 -8.96
N ARG A 285 10.32 -3.81 -10.07
CA ARG A 285 9.80 -3.65 -11.43
C ARG A 285 10.08 -4.91 -12.24
N GLY A 286 9.12 -5.34 -13.05
CA GLY A 286 9.30 -6.52 -13.85
C GLY A 286 8.06 -7.00 -14.55
N GLY A 287 8.08 -8.26 -15.00
CA GLY A 287 6.97 -8.87 -15.71
C GLY A 287 7.17 -10.36 -15.91
N PHE A 288 6.29 -10.95 -16.70
CA PHE A 288 6.27 -12.38 -16.98
C PHE A 288 6.71 -12.66 -18.42
N GLN A 289 7.50 -13.70 -18.58
CA GLN A 289 7.88 -14.25 -19.88
C GLN A 289 7.91 -15.78 -19.79
N ALA A 290 7.22 -16.45 -20.68
CA ALA A 290 7.14 -17.92 -20.73
C ALA A 290 6.77 -18.55 -19.37
N GLY A 291 5.80 -17.98 -18.65
CA GLY A 291 5.30 -18.47 -17.36
C GLY A 291 6.25 -18.21 -16.17
N VAL A 292 7.29 -17.40 -16.34
CA VAL A 292 8.23 -17.02 -15.28
C VAL A 292 8.19 -15.51 -15.10
N GLY A 293 7.86 -15.05 -13.89
CA GLY A 293 7.93 -13.65 -13.49
C GLY A 293 9.30 -13.28 -12.97
N ARG A 294 9.87 -12.15 -13.41
CA ARG A 294 11.14 -11.61 -12.91
C ARG A 294 10.99 -10.15 -12.58
N PHE A 295 11.38 -9.80 -11.35
CA PHE A 295 11.26 -8.46 -10.81
C PHE A 295 12.56 -8.03 -10.18
N PHE A 296 12.95 -6.78 -10.37
CA PHE A 296 14.20 -6.23 -9.88
C PHE A 296 13.93 -4.89 -9.20
N GLY A 297 14.77 -4.56 -8.23
CA GLY A 297 14.77 -3.27 -7.55
C GLY A 297 16.02 -3.07 -6.74
N GLU A 298 16.15 -1.88 -6.21
CA GLU A 298 17.23 -1.51 -5.29
C GLU A 298 16.73 -1.64 -3.84
N ASP A 299 17.61 -1.98 -2.93
CA ASP A 299 17.36 -2.13 -1.50
C ASP A 299 18.60 -1.67 -0.72
N GLN A 300 18.49 -1.61 0.59
CA GLN A 300 19.58 -1.32 1.50
C GLN A 300 19.80 -2.51 2.44
N HIS A 301 21.05 -2.90 2.65
CA HIS A 301 21.43 -3.92 3.63
C HIS A 301 22.69 -3.46 4.38
N ASP A 302 22.58 -3.33 5.70
CA ASP A 302 23.65 -2.84 6.58
C ASP A 302 24.28 -1.52 6.07
N GLY A 303 23.42 -0.59 5.60
CA GLY A 303 23.84 0.72 5.08
C GLY A 303 24.49 0.68 3.69
N ARG A 304 24.50 -0.45 3.02
CA ARG A 304 25.02 -0.62 1.65
C ARG A 304 23.88 -0.77 0.66
N SER A 305 23.99 -0.12 -0.49
CA SER A 305 23.06 -0.34 -1.60
C SER A 305 23.28 -1.73 -2.17
N ILE A 306 22.19 -2.47 -2.33
CA ILE A 306 22.13 -3.80 -2.93
C ILE A 306 21.05 -3.84 -4.01
N GLN A 307 21.13 -4.83 -4.89
CA GLN A 307 20.03 -5.15 -5.79
C GLN A 307 19.23 -6.33 -5.24
N THR A 308 17.92 -6.24 -5.35
CA THR A 308 16.99 -7.33 -5.04
C THR A 308 16.37 -7.86 -6.33
N ARG A 309 16.32 -9.17 -6.46
CA ARG A 309 15.62 -9.88 -7.53
C ARG A 309 14.57 -10.80 -6.93
N VAL A 310 13.37 -10.78 -7.51
CA VAL A 310 12.30 -11.74 -7.21
C VAL A 310 11.95 -12.53 -8.44
N ILE A 311 11.79 -13.85 -8.29
CA ILE A 311 11.37 -14.76 -9.35
C ILE A 311 10.10 -15.49 -8.92
N TRP A 312 9.06 -15.44 -9.77
CA TRP A 312 7.90 -16.31 -9.72
C TRP A 312 8.09 -17.44 -10.74
N SER A 313 7.98 -18.67 -10.30
CA SER A 313 8.20 -19.88 -11.12
C SER A 313 7.30 -21.03 -10.68
N ARG A 314 7.35 -22.16 -11.40
CA ARG A 314 6.58 -23.37 -11.08
C ARG A 314 5.09 -23.08 -10.92
N ILE A 315 4.58 -22.16 -11.73
CA ILE A 315 3.20 -21.71 -11.68
C ILE A 315 2.29 -22.75 -12.30
N THR A 316 1.34 -23.21 -11.50
CA THR A 316 0.24 -24.10 -11.90
C THR A 316 -1.07 -23.60 -11.28
N PRO A 317 -2.24 -24.16 -11.63
CA PRO A 317 -3.48 -23.77 -10.93
C PRO A 317 -3.49 -24.03 -9.41
N ARG A 318 -2.60 -24.92 -8.91
CA ARG A 318 -2.56 -25.33 -7.50
C ARG A 318 -1.25 -25.00 -6.79
N SER A 319 -0.22 -24.54 -7.48
CA SER A 319 1.09 -24.26 -6.88
C SER A 319 1.79 -23.08 -7.55
N ALA A 320 2.68 -22.45 -6.81
CA ALA A 320 3.65 -21.49 -7.34
C ALA A 320 4.89 -21.46 -6.43
N ARG A 321 6.00 -20.98 -6.95
CA ARG A 321 7.20 -20.67 -6.18
C ARG A 321 7.60 -19.22 -6.36
N TRP A 322 7.92 -18.58 -5.27
CA TRP A 322 8.52 -17.25 -5.19
C TRP A 322 9.91 -17.36 -4.58
N GLU A 323 10.89 -16.70 -5.18
CA GLU A 323 12.27 -16.71 -4.72
C GLU A 323 12.81 -15.28 -4.72
N GLN A 324 13.45 -14.88 -3.62
CA GLN A 324 14.16 -13.62 -3.50
C GLN A 324 15.67 -13.87 -3.44
N ALA A 325 16.42 -13.06 -4.15
CA ALA A 325 17.88 -13.04 -4.10
C ALA A 325 18.38 -11.61 -3.97
N ALA A 326 19.52 -11.45 -3.31
CA ALA A 326 20.25 -10.19 -3.17
C ALA A 326 21.58 -10.25 -3.92
N SER A 327 22.01 -9.10 -4.43
CA SER A 327 23.33 -8.90 -5.06
C SER A 327 23.99 -7.66 -4.47
N ALA A 328 25.24 -7.82 -4.03
CA ALA A 328 26.08 -6.72 -3.53
C ALA A 328 27.11 -6.23 -4.57
N ASP A 329 27.09 -6.79 -5.80
CA ASP A 329 28.10 -6.56 -6.83
C ASP A 329 27.53 -6.05 -8.18
N GLY A 330 26.34 -5.41 -8.11
CA GLY A 330 25.67 -4.85 -9.29
C GLY A 330 25.03 -5.93 -10.19
N GLY A 331 24.56 -7.04 -9.61
CA GLY A 331 23.85 -8.09 -10.32
C GLY A 331 24.74 -9.13 -10.99
N ARG A 332 26.04 -9.11 -10.74
CA ARG A 332 26.99 -10.10 -11.29
C ARG A 332 26.87 -11.46 -10.61
N SER A 333 26.63 -11.47 -9.30
CA SER A 333 26.30 -12.65 -8.54
C SER A 333 25.05 -12.44 -7.69
N TRP A 334 24.35 -13.53 -7.36
CA TRP A 334 23.07 -13.48 -6.65
C TRP A 334 23.03 -14.53 -5.53
N GLU A 335 22.79 -14.11 -4.30
CA GLU A 335 22.52 -14.98 -3.18
C GLU A 335 21.02 -15.14 -3.00
N THR A 336 20.47 -16.32 -3.24
CA THR A 336 19.08 -16.62 -2.91
C THR A 336 18.93 -16.65 -1.40
N ASN A 337 18.08 -15.78 -0.84
CA ASN A 337 17.95 -15.59 0.60
C ASN A 337 16.54 -15.85 1.15
N TRP A 338 15.54 -16.03 0.29
CA TRP A 338 14.19 -16.41 0.69
C TRP A 338 13.50 -17.20 -0.42
N VAL A 339 12.90 -18.34 -0.06
CA VAL A 339 12.12 -19.19 -0.96
C VAL A 339 10.76 -19.45 -0.31
N SER A 340 9.69 -19.30 -1.08
CA SER A 340 8.32 -19.57 -0.66
C SER A 340 7.63 -20.47 -1.65
N ASP A 341 7.20 -21.64 -1.20
CA ASP A 341 6.40 -22.58 -1.96
C ASP A 341 4.94 -22.44 -1.57
N PHE A 342 4.09 -22.17 -2.56
CA PHE A 342 2.65 -21.93 -2.41
C PHE A 342 1.88 -23.17 -2.83
N GLU A 343 0.90 -23.55 -2.02
CA GLU A 343 -0.09 -24.58 -2.29
C GLU A 343 -1.49 -24.00 -2.06
N ARG A 344 -2.35 -24.08 -3.11
CA ARG A 344 -3.71 -23.52 -3.04
C ARG A 344 -4.55 -24.31 -2.05
N GLN A 345 -5.24 -23.60 -1.17
CA GLN A 345 -6.24 -24.22 -0.30
C GLN A 345 -7.40 -24.77 -1.13
N ALA A 346 -7.96 -25.88 -0.66
CA ALA A 346 -9.07 -26.59 -1.33
C ALA A 346 -10.35 -25.75 -1.33
#